data_98caeca9a85e281fded9d7e7d45d73ce
#
_entry.id   98caeca9a85e281fded9d7e7d45d73ce
#
_cell.length_a   1.000
_cell.length_b   1.000
_cell.length_c   1.000
_cell.angle_alpha   90.00
_cell.angle_beta   90.00
_cell.angle_gamma   90.00
#
_symmetry.space_group_name_H-M   'P 1'
#
loop_
_entity.id
_entity.type
_entity.pdbx_description
1 polymer ?
#
loop_
_entity_poly.entity_id
_entity_poly.type
_entity_poly.pdbx_seq_one_letter_code
_entity_poly.pdbx_strand_id
1 'polypeptide(L)'
;KGNGSLPNDLTDHALTFIDEHHDTPFLCYVPFNTPHSPFFVDDDFYGKFDGLNPAMRNRNPQKEDLPATRAALAMCENIDWNVGRILSKLDTLGLRENTMVIYFSDNGPNSFRWNDGMKGKKASVDEGGLRSPFLIRWPGKISAGRTLTEVAGAIDLLPTLAALTQVSADTSKHIDGRSFAELLLRNPTSPADWPDRELFSVWRKRVTVRTAQFRLDERGALFDIRKDRGQHDNVAKDHPDVTRRLREAVAAHRAEAAEHFNANADRPFTVGYAESTTLPARDGVPHGTIRRSSKAPNNSFFTNWTRDDDSITWDIEVGKSGQYRATVYYTCSRTNVGATVRLAASKSSTEATVTEVFDPPLWDKSKERVAESHYLVKDFKPLELGMLTLNAGRDTLTLTVPMLVGGRAIDVYSVVLVSQE
;
A
#
# COMPACT_ATOMS: atom_id res chain seq x y z
N LYS A 1 -12.46 18.00 3.42
CA LYS A 1 -12.34 17.85 1.95
C LYS A 1 -11.19 18.73 1.52
N GLY A 2 -10.10 18.15 0.99
CA GLY A 2 -9.02 18.92 0.43
C GLY A 2 -9.47 19.66 -0.85
N ASN A 3 -8.85 20.81 -1.10
CA ASN A 3 -9.15 21.64 -2.28
C ASN A 3 -8.29 21.25 -3.50
N GLY A 4 -7.77 20.03 -3.56
CA GLY A 4 -6.86 19.62 -4.62
C GLY A 4 -6.76 18.12 -4.82
N SER A 5 -5.72 17.68 -5.52
CA SER A 5 -5.39 16.27 -5.64
C SER A 5 -4.87 15.71 -4.31
N LEU A 6 -5.07 14.43 -4.04
CA LEU A 6 -4.63 13.79 -2.80
C LEU A 6 -3.11 13.97 -2.51
N PRO A 7 -2.19 13.93 -3.50
CA PRO A 7 -0.79 14.25 -3.25
C PRO A 7 -0.57 15.67 -2.72
N ASN A 8 -1.35 16.65 -3.18
CA ASN A 8 -1.26 18.02 -2.69
C ASN A 8 -1.66 18.09 -1.22
N ASP A 9 -2.80 17.48 -0.84
CA ASP A 9 -3.27 17.43 0.54
C ASP A 9 -2.27 16.74 1.48
N LEU A 10 -1.74 15.59 1.07
CA LEU A 10 -0.72 14.88 1.86
C LEU A 10 0.54 15.73 2.05
N THR A 11 0.93 16.47 1.01
CA THR A 11 2.08 17.38 1.09
C THR A 11 1.79 18.56 1.99
N ASP A 12 0.59 19.17 1.94
CA ASP A 12 0.21 20.27 2.83
C ASP A 12 0.29 19.85 4.30
N HIS A 13 -0.21 18.65 4.63
CA HIS A 13 -0.06 18.10 5.98
C HIS A 13 1.40 17.83 6.36
N ALA A 14 2.22 17.32 5.43
CA ALA A 14 3.64 17.10 5.66
C ALA A 14 4.38 18.42 5.91
N LEU A 15 4.07 19.47 5.16
CA LEU A 15 4.66 20.81 5.34
C LEU A 15 4.30 21.41 6.71
N THR A 16 3.04 21.26 7.13
CA THR A 16 2.58 21.68 8.47
C THR A 16 3.32 20.90 9.56
N PHE A 17 3.40 19.57 9.43
CA PHE A 17 4.13 18.73 10.37
C PHE A 17 5.61 19.13 10.49
N ILE A 18 6.28 19.41 9.37
CA ILE A 18 7.68 19.85 9.36
C ILE A 18 7.83 21.20 10.06
N ASP A 19 6.89 22.14 9.84
CA ASP A 19 6.89 23.44 10.53
C ASP A 19 6.75 23.30 12.05
N GLU A 20 5.87 22.42 12.50
CA GLU A 20 5.59 22.21 13.92
C GLU A 20 6.69 21.45 14.67
N HIS A 21 7.53 20.68 13.94
CA HIS A 21 8.52 19.78 14.55
C HIS A 21 9.97 20.07 14.11
N HIS A 22 10.24 21.21 13.46
CA HIS A 22 11.55 21.53 12.89
C HIS A 22 12.68 21.62 13.94
N ASP A 23 12.36 21.91 15.21
CA ASP A 23 13.31 22.03 16.31
C ASP A 23 13.69 20.68 16.96
N THR A 24 13.04 19.59 16.59
CA THR A 24 13.25 18.26 17.17
C THR A 24 13.52 17.21 16.08
N PRO A 25 14.19 16.09 16.40
CA PRO A 25 14.28 14.98 15.46
C PRO A 25 12.90 14.44 15.08
N PHE A 26 12.64 14.28 13.80
CA PHE A 26 11.38 13.77 13.30
C PHE A 26 11.54 12.69 12.22
N LEU A 27 10.52 11.86 12.05
CA LEU A 27 10.30 10.97 10.92
C LEU A 27 8.98 11.36 10.26
N CYS A 28 9.03 11.85 9.02
CA CYS A 28 7.85 12.17 8.23
C CYS A 28 7.69 11.16 7.09
N TYR A 29 6.67 10.30 7.17
CA TYR A 29 6.33 9.36 6.11
C TYR A 29 5.14 9.87 5.30
N VAL A 30 5.36 10.14 4.01
CA VAL A 30 4.34 10.68 3.10
C VAL A 30 3.94 9.61 2.08
N PRO A 31 2.89 8.84 2.33
CA PRO A 31 2.50 7.72 1.47
C PRO A 31 1.65 8.20 0.30
N PHE A 32 2.27 8.70 -0.76
CA PHE A 32 1.55 9.03 -1.98
C PHE A 32 0.88 7.80 -2.58
N ASN A 33 -0.42 7.88 -2.82
CA ASN A 33 -1.17 6.82 -3.50
C ASN A 33 -1.01 6.87 -5.03
N THR A 34 -0.48 7.95 -5.57
CA THR A 34 -0.21 8.15 -6.99
C THR A 34 1.14 7.52 -7.39
N PRO A 35 1.32 7.07 -8.64
CA PRO A 35 0.38 7.14 -9.79
C PRO A 35 -0.58 5.95 -9.90
N HIS A 36 -1.12 5.44 -8.80
CA HIS A 36 -2.14 4.39 -8.81
C HIS A 36 -3.49 4.94 -9.30
N SER A 37 -4.28 4.13 -10.00
CA SER A 37 -5.66 4.48 -10.35
C SER A 37 -6.54 4.68 -9.08
N PRO A 38 -7.61 5.49 -9.14
CA PRO A 38 -8.12 6.22 -10.30
C PRO A 38 -7.17 7.34 -10.73
N PHE A 39 -7.12 7.61 -12.04
CA PHE A 39 -6.17 8.57 -12.62
C PHE A 39 -6.72 10.00 -12.54
N PHE A 40 -6.80 10.53 -11.34
CA PHE A 40 -7.15 11.94 -11.09
C PHE A 40 -5.90 12.78 -11.04
N VAL A 41 -5.81 13.73 -11.95
CA VAL A 41 -4.72 14.72 -11.99
C VAL A 41 -5.24 16.01 -12.60
N ASP A 42 -4.81 17.13 -12.06
CA ASP A 42 -5.22 18.46 -12.49
C ASP A 42 -4.78 18.76 -13.94
N ASP A 43 -5.53 19.64 -14.62
CA ASP A 43 -5.32 20.00 -16.02
C ASP A 43 -3.93 20.59 -16.26
N ASP A 44 -3.40 21.35 -15.33
CA ASP A 44 -2.06 21.96 -15.39
C ASP A 44 -0.94 20.92 -15.54
N PHE A 45 -1.10 19.76 -14.94
CA PHE A 45 -0.16 18.64 -15.10
C PHE A 45 -0.50 17.81 -16.33
N TYR A 46 -1.78 17.48 -16.52
CA TYR A 46 -2.19 16.59 -17.60
C TYR A 46 -1.96 17.21 -18.99
N GLY A 47 -2.17 18.51 -19.14
CA GLY A 47 -2.00 19.22 -20.41
C GLY A 47 -0.62 19.06 -21.04
N LYS A 48 0.42 18.82 -20.23
CA LYS A 48 1.78 18.54 -20.73
C LYS A 48 1.90 17.19 -21.46
N PHE A 49 1.00 16.27 -21.18
CA PHE A 49 1.03 14.89 -21.68
C PHE A 49 -0.15 14.56 -22.59
N ASP A 50 -1.14 15.43 -22.69
CA ASP A 50 -2.28 15.22 -23.58
C ASP A 50 -1.80 15.16 -25.05
N GLY A 51 -2.25 14.12 -25.75
CA GLY A 51 -1.78 13.86 -27.11
C GLY A 51 -0.34 13.35 -27.24
N LEU A 52 0.48 13.35 -26.17
CA LEU A 52 1.87 12.89 -26.21
C LEU A 52 1.97 11.44 -26.71
N ASN A 53 2.89 11.21 -27.66
CA ASN A 53 3.30 9.86 -28.06
C ASN A 53 4.73 9.61 -27.58
N PRO A 54 4.93 8.96 -26.41
CA PRO A 54 6.25 8.78 -25.83
C PRO A 54 7.17 8.01 -26.78
N ALA A 55 8.42 8.45 -26.93
CA ALA A 55 9.41 7.75 -27.74
C ALA A 55 9.85 6.43 -27.08
N MET A 56 9.92 6.41 -25.73
CA MET A 56 10.24 5.21 -24.96
C MET A 56 8.98 4.39 -24.72
N ARG A 57 8.99 3.15 -25.19
CA ARG A 57 7.86 2.24 -25.15
C ARG A 57 8.17 0.98 -24.32
N ASN A 58 7.14 0.29 -23.91
CA ASN A 58 7.29 -1.04 -23.30
C ASN A 58 7.90 -2.02 -24.31
N ARG A 59 8.51 -3.09 -23.82
CA ARG A 59 8.99 -4.21 -24.68
C ARG A 59 7.89 -4.83 -25.57
N ASN A 60 6.62 -4.62 -25.22
CA ASN A 60 5.45 -5.02 -26.01
C ASN A 60 4.59 -3.79 -26.35
N PRO A 61 5.03 -2.93 -27.28
CA PRO A 61 4.39 -1.64 -27.55
C PRO A 61 2.91 -1.74 -27.92
N GLN A 62 2.52 -2.82 -28.60
CA GLN A 62 1.13 -3.10 -28.98
C GLN A 62 0.18 -3.36 -27.82
N LYS A 63 0.71 -3.60 -26.62
CA LYS A 63 -0.07 -3.80 -25.39
C LYS A 63 -0.16 -2.55 -24.51
N GLU A 64 0.50 -1.47 -24.94
CA GLU A 64 0.47 -0.22 -24.15
C GLU A 64 -0.88 0.45 -24.21
N ASP A 65 -1.33 0.87 -23.02
CA ASP A 65 -2.44 1.79 -22.84
C ASP A 65 -1.87 3.22 -22.78
N LEU A 66 -1.93 3.94 -23.90
CA LEU A 66 -1.40 5.31 -23.99
C LEU A 66 -2.15 6.30 -23.11
N PRO A 67 -3.51 6.30 -23.05
CA PRO A 67 -4.23 7.12 -22.08
C PRO A 67 -3.76 6.91 -20.65
N ALA A 68 -3.64 5.65 -20.19
CA ALA A 68 -3.14 5.35 -18.83
C ALA A 68 -1.67 5.75 -18.67
N THR A 69 -0.83 5.64 -19.69
CA THR A 69 0.57 6.09 -19.67
C THR A 69 0.66 7.60 -19.48
N ARG A 70 -0.10 8.37 -20.27
CA ARG A 70 -0.15 9.85 -20.18
C ARG A 70 -0.62 10.31 -18.81
N ALA A 71 -1.70 9.71 -18.32
CA ALA A 71 -2.23 10.02 -16.99
C ALA A 71 -1.21 9.73 -15.88
N ALA A 72 -0.54 8.58 -15.93
CA ALA A 72 0.49 8.24 -14.96
C ALA A 72 1.71 9.18 -15.02
N LEU A 73 2.15 9.61 -16.21
CA LEU A 73 3.21 10.60 -16.36
C LEU A 73 2.82 11.95 -15.74
N ALA A 74 1.60 12.41 -15.98
CA ALA A 74 1.08 13.63 -15.37
C ALA A 74 1.00 13.53 -13.83
N MET A 75 0.61 12.38 -13.30
CA MET A 75 0.62 12.13 -11.87
C MET A 75 2.04 12.10 -11.29
N CYS A 76 3.01 11.57 -12.01
CA CYS A 76 4.43 11.62 -11.61
C CYS A 76 4.95 13.07 -11.59
N GLU A 77 4.56 13.89 -12.56
CA GLU A 77 4.88 15.34 -12.57
C GLU A 77 4.31 16.06 -11.34
N ASN A 78 3.07 15.72 -10.94
CA ASN A 78 2.49 16.25 -9.71
C ASN A 78 3.24 15.79 -8.45
N ILE A 79 3.70 14.53 -8.41
CA ILE A 79 4.55 14.05 -7.30
C ILE A 79 5.85 14.83 -7.25
N ASP A 80 6.54 15.02 -8.39
CA ASP A 80 7.81 15.74 -8.47
C ASP A 80 7.65 17.18 -7.97
N TRP A 81 6.59 17.88 -8.39
CA TRP A 81 6.26 19.21 -7.89
C TRP A 81 6.07 19.21 -6.37
N ASN A 82 5.36 18.25 -5.80
CA ASN A 82 5.14 18.13 -4.37
C ASN A 82 6.44 17.81 -3.59
N VAL A 83 7.29 16.94 -4.12
CA VAL A 83 8.64 16.70 -3.55
C VAL A 83 9.45 17.99 -3.57
N GLY A 84 9.38 18.78 -4.65
CA GLY A 84 10.00 20.10 -4.74
C GLY A 84 9.55 21.05 -3.61
N ARG A 85 8.25 21.06 -3.27
CA ARG A 85 7.70 21.85 -2.14
C ARG A 85 8.31 21.43 -0.81
N ILE A 86 8.41 20.12 -0.55
CA ILE A 86 9.02 19.59 0.69
C ILE A 86 10.51 19.99 0.75
N LEU A 87 11.26 19.82 -0.35
CA LEU A 87 12.67 20.20 -0.39
C LEU A 87 12.87 21.69 -0.15
N SER A 88 12.03 22.55 -0.75
CA SER A 88 12.05 24.00 -0.54
C SER A 88 11.75 24.39 0.91
N LYS A 89 10.82 23.69 1.57
CA LYS A 89 10.52 23.88 2.98
C LYS A 89 11.74 23.56 3.85
N LEU A 90 12.38 22.44 3.62
CA LEU A 90 13.61 22.05 4.35
C LEU A 90 14.74 23.06 4.13
N ASP A 91 14.90 23.59 2.92
CA ASP A 91 15.88 24.62 2.60
C ASP A 91 15.57 25.93 3.36
N THR A 92 14.32 26.36 3.38
CA THR A 92 13.87 27.58 4.07
C THR A 92 14.09 27.52 5.59
N LEU A 93 13.90 26.34 6.18
CA LEU A 93 14.10 26.11 7.61
C LEU A 93 15.56 25.81 7.99
N GLY A 94 16.50 25.82 7.03
CA GLY A 94 17.90 25.47 7.28
C GLY A 94 18.16 24.00 7.61
N LEU A 95 17.19 23.11 7.31
CA LEU A 95 17.25 21.68 7.65
C LEU A 95 17.88 20.83 6.55
N ARG A 96 18.24 21.41 5.42
CA ARG A 96 18.71 20.74 4.22
C ARG A 96 19.83 19.72 4.47
N GLU A 97 20.85 20.07 5.24
CA GLU A 97 22.02 19.24 5.49
C GLU A 97 21.81 18.24 6.64
N ASN A 98 20.79 18.49 7.46
CA ASN A 98 20.44 17.63 8.61
C ASN A 98 19.22 16.75 8.37
N THR A 99 18.69 16.73 7.15
CA THR A 99 17.54 15.88 6.80
C THR A 99 17.88 14.94 5.66
N MET A 100 17.68 13.65 5.89
CA MET A 100 17.74 12.62 4.85
C MET A 100 16.38 12.52 4.19
N VAL A 101 16.34 12.67 2.87
CA VAL A 101 15.12 12.52 2.07
C VAL A 101 15.22 11.27 1.21
N ILE A 102 14.23 10.38 1.33
CA ILE A 102 14.16 9.13 0.57
C ILE A 102 12.87 9.13 -0.25
N TYR A 103 13.00 8.83 -1.54
CA TYR A 103 11.89 8.58 -2.44
C TYR A 103 11.99 7.18 -3.03
N PHE A 104 10.92 6.41 -2.96
CA PHE A 104 10.84 5.10 -3.61
C PHE A 104 9.40 4.74 -3.95
N SER A 105 9.23 3.74 -4.83
CA SER A 105 7.92 3.16 -5.16
C SER A 105 7.87 1.71 -4.68
N ASP A 106 6.66 1.22 -4.42
CA ASP A 106 6.40 -0.11 -3.87
C ASP A 106 6.61 -1.23 -4.90
N ASN A 107 6.31 -0.97 -6.18
CA ASN A 107 6.39 -1.96 -7.25
C ASN A 107 6.51 -1.29 -8.64
N GLY A 108 6.67 -2.11 -9.65
CA GLY A 108 6.66 -1.69 -11.04
C GLY A 108 5.26 -1.27 -11.53
N PRO A 109 5.14 -0.79 -12.78
CA PRO A 109 3.90 -0.22 -13.33
C PRO A 109 2.76 -1.23 -13.40
N ASN A 110 1.54 -0.77 -13.17
CA ASN A 110 0.34 -1.62 -13.23
C ASN A 110 -0.06 -2.00 -14.66
N SER A 111 0.27 -1.18 -15.66
CA SER A 111 -0.01 -1.45 -17.08
C SER A 111 1.29 -1.62 -17.88
N PHE A 112 1.15 -2.01 -19.13
CA PHE A 112 2.27 -2.04 -20.06
C PHE A 112 2.64 -0.61 -20.43
N ARG A 113 3.76 -0.13 -19.91
CA ARG A 113 4.38 1.17 -20.22
C ARG A 113 5.89 1.00 -20.14
N TRP A 114 6.64 1.99 -20.56
CA TRP A 114 8.10 1.94 -20.48
C TRP A 114 8.57 1.64 -19.05
N ASN A 115 9.45 0.67 -18.91
CA ASN A 115 10.07 0.25 -17.68
C ASN A 115 11.51 -0.28 -17.91
N ASP A 116 12.26 0.39 -18.77
CA ASP A 116 13.63 -0.01 -19.16
C ASP A 116 13.68 -1.40 -19.86
N GLY A 117 12.63 -1.78 -20.57
CA GLY A 117 12.53 -3.08 -21.26
C GLY A 117 12.43 -4.30 -20.36
N MET A 118 12.32 -4.12 -19.04
CA MET A 118 12.23 -5.21 -18.07
C MET A 118 10.97 -6.07 -18.28
N LYS A 119 11.11 -7.37 -18.05
CA LYS A 119 10.01 -8.33 -18.08
C LYS A 119 9.07 -8.10 -16.90
N GLY A 120 7.76 -8.14 -17.16
CA GLY A 120 6.74 -8.07 -16.11
C GLY A 120 6.23 -6.66 -15.84
N LYS A 121 5.30 -6.59 -14.90
CA LYS A 121 4.62 -5.40 -14.40
C LYS A 121 4.09 -5.70 -12.99
N LYS A 122 3.41 -4.78 -12.33
CA LYS A 122 2.75 -5.01 -11.03
C LYS A 122 2.07 -6.39 -10.98
N ALA A 123 2.19 -7.07 -9.85
CA ALA A 123 1.71 -8.43 -9.61
C ALA A 123 2.46 -9.53 -10.40
N SER A 124 3.63 -9.23 -10.99
CA SER A 124 4.61 -10.24 -11.40
C SER A 124 5.81 -10.24 -10.46
N VAL A 125 6.50 -11.36 -10.40
CA VAL A 125 7.75 -11.53 -9.62
C VAL A 125 9.00 -11.48 -10.51
N ASP A 126 8.88 -10.86 -11.69
CA ASP A 126 9.98 -10.53 -12.60
C ASP A 126 10.53 -9.12 -12.31
N GLU A 127 11.68 -8.75 -12.92
CA GLU A 127 12.35 -7.45 -12.71
C GLU A 127 11.40 -6.27 -12.87
N GLY A 128 10.59 -6.23 -13.95
CA GLY A 128 9.69 -5.11 -14.22
C GLY A 128 8.48 -5.01 -13.29
N GLY A 129 8.23 -6.02 -12.47
CA GLY A 129 7.20 -5.97 -11.43
C GLY A 129 7.72 -5.57 -10.06
N LEU A 130 9.00 -5.84 -9.80
CA LEU A 130 9.63 -5.68 -8.49
C LEU A 130 10.58 -4.50 -8.40
N ARG A 131 11.36 -4.24 -9.47
CA ARG A 131 12.32 -3.15 -9.49
C ARG A 131 11.59 -1.82 -9.64
N SER A 132 11.83 -0.93 -8.70
CA SER A 132 11.23 0.40 -8.63
C SER A 132 12.31 1.46 -8.40
N PRO A 133 12.04 2.74 -8.68
CA PRO A 133 12.94 3.82 -8.35
C PRO A 133 13.24 3.83 -6.84
N PHE A 134 14.51 4.08 -6.50
CA PHE A 134 14.94 4.37 -5.14
C PHE A 134 15.97 5.50 -5.20
N LEU A 135 15.65 6.62 -4.60
CA LEU A 135 16.47 7.81 -4.54
C LEU A 135 16.68 8.22 -3.09
N ILE A 136 17.91 8.57 -2.73
CA ILE A 136 18.25 9.07 -1.40
C ILE A 136 19.10 10.32 -1.53
N ARG A 137 18.77 11.34 -0.75
CA ARG A 137 19.47 12.62 -0.69
C ARG A 137 19.77 12.96 0.77
N TRP A 138 21.05 13.21 1.07
CA TRP A 138 21.50 13.76 2.33
C TRP A 138 22.73 14.62 2.09
N PRO A 139 22.55 15.91 1.77
CA PRO A 139 23.67 16.81 1.48
C PRO A 139 24.69 16.84 2.62
N GLY A 140 25.96 16.94 2.28
CA GLY A 140 27.07 16.91 3.25
C GLY A 140 27.40 15.52 3.82
N LYS A 141 26.56 14.50 3.61
CA LYS A 141 26.78 13.12 4.06
C LYS A 141 26.87 12.13 2.92
N ILE A 142 25.98 12.22 1.94
CA ILE A 142 25.96 11.34 0.76
C ILE A 142 26.36 12.16 -0.45
N SER A 143 27.40 11.67 -1.18
CA SER A 143 27.88 12.34 -2.41
C SER A 143 26.79 12.35 -3.48
N ALA A 144 26.56 13.50 -4.10
CA ALA A 144 25.59 13.67 -5.17
C ALA A 144 26.00 12.91 -6.45
N GLY A 145 25.00 12.58 -7.29
CA GLY A 145 25.22 11.99 -8.62
C GLY A 145 25.68 10.53 -8.62
N ARG A 146 25.68 9.86 -7.47
CA ARG A 146 26.08 8.44 -7.39
C ARG A 146 24.95 7.51 -7.80
N THR A 147 25.32 6.42 -8.46
CA THR A 147 24.44 5.26 -8.67
C THR A 147 25.09 4.05 -7.99
N LEU A 148 24.36 3.42 -7.08
CA LEU A 148 24.73 2.16 -6.46
C LEU A 148 24.13 1.01 -7.28
N THR A 149 24.94 0.00 -7.59
CA THR A 149 24.53 -1.17 -8.38
C THR A 149 24.35 -2.43 -7.54
N GLU A 150 24.67 -2.33 -6.27
CA GLU A 150 24.53 -3.38 -5.28
C GLU A 150 23.05 -3.71 -5.07
N VAL A 151 22.75 -5.00 -4.88
CA VAL A 151 21.38 -5.47 -4.73
C VAL A 151 20.89 -5.21 -3.31
N ALA A 152 19.88 -4.36 -3.21
CA ALA A 152 19.18 -4.06 -1.97
C ALA A 152 17.66 -4.14 -2.18
N GLY A 153 16.90 -4.27 -1.10
CA GLY A 153 15.44 -4.31 -1.09
C GLY A 153 14.84 -3.49 0.04
N ALA A 154 13.52 -3.38 0.07
CA ALA A 154 12.82 -2.64 1.12
C ALA A 154 13.09 -3.18 2.54
N ILE A 155 13.39 -4.48 2.67
CA ILE A 155 13.78 -5.10 3.94
C ILE A 155 15.05 -4.50 4.54
N ASP A 156 15.90 -3.88 3.73
CA ASP A 156 17.17 -3.30 4.13
C ASP A 156 17.02 -1.86 4.69
N LEU A 157 15.83 -1.24 4.53
CA LEU A 157 15.61 0.14 4.96
C LEU A 157 15.71 0.29 6.48
N LEU A 158 15.05 -0.58 7.24
CA LEU A 158 15.07 -0.50 8.70
C LEU A 158 16.50 -0.53 9.28
N PRO A 159 17.34 -1.55 9.00
CA PRO A 159 18.69 -1.57 9.53
C PRO A 159 19.57 -0.45 8.97
N THR A 160 19.33 0.02 7.74
CA THR A 160 20.06 1.15 7.16
C THR A 160 19.73 2.46 7.85
N LEU A 161 18.44 2.75 8.06
CA LEU A 161 18.01 3.96 8.75
C LEU A 161 18.48 3.98 10.20
N ALA A 162 18.35 2.86 10.91
CA ALA A 162 18.87 2.73 12.27
C ALA A 162 20.36 3.05 12.34
N ALA A 163 21.17 2.52 11.42
CA ALA A 163 22.60 2.79 11.35
C ALA A 163 22.92 4.27 11.02
N LEU A 164 22.19 4.86 10.05
CA LEU A 164 22.40 6.25 9.63
C LEU A 164 22.00 7.26 10.68
N THR A 165 20.97 6.96 11.47
CA THR A 165 20.45 7.84 12.54
C THR A 165 21.01 7.51 13.92
N GLN A 166 21.86 6.48 14.02
CA GLN A 166 22.44 5.99 15.28
C GLN A 166 21.38 5.56 16.32
N VAL A 167 20.20 5.14 15.85
CA VAL A 167 19.14 4.59 16.69
C VAL A 167 19.34 3.07 16.79
N SER A 168 19.24 2.52 17.99
CA SER A 168 19.32 1.08 18.18
C SER A 168 18.07 0.40 17.58
N ALA A 169 18.27 -0.53 16.65
CA ALA A 169 17.19 -1.39 16.20
C ALA A 169 16.87 -2.42 17.31
N ASP A 170 15.58 -2.76 17.45
CA ASP A 170 15.18 -3.86 18.33
C ASP A 170 15.70 -5.19 17.76
N THR A 171 16.68 -5.76 18.44
CA THR A 171 17.30 -7.04 18.06
C THR A 171 16.59 -8.26 18.67
N SER A 172 15.51 -8.06 19.40
CA SER A 172 14.69 -9.17 19.93
C SER A 172 13.97 -9.95 18.83
N LYS A 173 13.82 -9.34 17.66
CA LYS A 173 13.21 -9.95 16.47
C LYS A 173 14.25 -10.14 15.38
N HIS A 174 14.12 -11.24 14.64
CA HIS A 174 14.94 -11.47 13.47
C HIS A 174 14.67 -10.42 12.39
N ILE A 175 15.75 -9.84 11.84
CA ILE A 175 15.70 -8.86 10.75
C ILE A 175 16.43 -9.47 9.56
N ASP A 176 15.71 -9.77 8.47
CA ASP A 176 16.28 -10.33 7.24
C ASP A 176 17.11 -9.30 6.45
N GLY A 177 16.87 -8.01 6.69
CA GLY A 177 17.52 -6.90 6.00
C GLY A 177 18.97 -6.69 6.44
N ARG A 178 19.77 -6.14 5.52
CA ARG A 178 21.16 -5.75 5.76
C ARG A 178 21.33 -4.25 5.56
N SER A 179 21.97 -3.57 6.50
CA SER A 179 22.29 -2.15 6.36
C SER A 179 23.24 -1.90 5.19
N PHE A 180 22.86 -0.99 4.30
CA PHE A 180 23.72 -0.45 3.24
C PHE A 180 24.22 0.97 3.55
N ALA A 181 24.19 1.38 4.83
CA ALA A 181 24.65 2.70 5.26
C ALA A 181 26.11 2.99 4.84
N GLU A 182 27.00 2.01 4.99
CA GLU A 182 28.40 2.16 4.58
C GLU A 182 28.54 2.40 3.07
N LEU A 183 27.73 1.76 2.24
CA LEU A 183 27.73 2.01 0.79
C LEU A 183 27.34 3.45 0.47
N LEU A 184 26.42 4.04 1.24
CA LEU A 184 25.98 5.42 1.06
C LEU A 184 27.04 6.43 1.49
N LEU A 185 27.66 6.19 2.65
CA LEU A 185 28.57 7.16 3.30
C LEU A 185 30.01 7.07 2.82
N ARG A 186 30.40 5.95 2.22
CA ARG A 186 31.80 5.74 1.80
C ARG A 186 32.23 6.66 0.67
N ASN A 187 33.57 6.83 0.57
CA ASN A 187 34.17 7.45 -0.60
C ASN A 187 33.87 6.60 -1.87
N PRO A 188 33.41 7.19 -2.97
CA PRO A 188 33.12 6.48 -4.22
C PRO A 188 34.28 5.66 -4.80
N THR A 189 35.50 6.04 -4.49
CA THR A 189 36.73 5.35 -4.97
C THR A 189 37.08 4.11 -4.17
N SER A 190 36.49 3.86 -3.02
CA SER A 190 36.73 2.68 -2.20
C SER A 190 35.96 1.47 -2.72
N PRO A 191 36.55 0.27 -2.78
CA PRO A 191 35.81 -0.95 -3.11
C PRO A 191 34.61 -1.15 -2.18
N ALA A 192 33.51 -1.68 -2.70
CA ALA A 192 32.38 -2.06 -1.89
C ALA A 192 32.64 -3.43 -1.26
N ASP A 193 32.63 -3.50 0.05
CA ASP A 193 32.47 -4.77 0.74
C ASP A 193 30.96 -5.07 0.89
N TRP A 194 30.34 -5.43 -0.25
CA TRP A 194 28.94 -5.83 -0.31
C TRP A 194 28.86 -7.23 -0.89
N PRO A 195 28.79 -8.25 -0.05
CA PRO A 195 28.77 -9.63 -0.52
C PRO A 195 27.51 -9.89 -1.34
N ASP A 196 27.65 -10.78 -2.33
CA ASP A 196 26.50 -11.28 -3.07
C ASP A 196 25.49 -11.92 -2.12
N ARG A 197 24.24 -11.71 -2.38
CA ARG A 197 23.13 -12.19 -1.52
C ARG A 197 21.96 -12.64 -2.36
N GLU A 198 21.12 -13.41 -1.74
CA GLU A 198 19.85 -13.87 -2.31
C GLU A 198 18.70 -13.03 -1.76
N LEU A 199 18.02 -12.29 -2.63
CA LEU A 199 16.78 -11.60 -2.31
C LEU A 199 15.61 -12.38 -2.88
N PHE A 200 14.74 -12.84 -2.01
CA PHE A 200 13.51 -13.54 -2.39
C PHE A 200 12.36 -12.56 -2.59
N SER A 201 11.52 -12.86 -3.55
CA SER A 201 10.28 -12.13 -3.78
C SER A 201 9.13 -13.10 -3.89
N VAL A 202 8.09 -12.85 -3.11
CA VAL A 202 6.91 -13.72 -3.02
C VAL A 202 5.66 -12.95 -3.41
N TRP A 203 4.89 -13.51 -4.33
CA TRP A 203 3.55 -13.02 -4.65
C TRP A 203 2.57 -14.19 -4.80
N ARG A 204 1.64 -14.34 -3.86
CA ARG A 204 0.79 -15.53 -3.74
C ARG A 204 1.66 -16.80 -3.60
N LYS A 205 1.55 -17.76 -4.53
CA LYS A 205 2.34 -19.01 -4.53
C LYS A 205 3.63 -18.93 -5.37
N ARG A 206 3.93 -17.77 -5.96
CA ARG A 206 5.11 -17.55 -6.80
C ARG A 206 6.27 -17.05 -5.96
N VAL A 207 7.41 -17.70 -6.06
CA VAL A 207 8.65 -17.31 -5.38
C VAL A 207 9.74 -17.21 -6.43
N THR A 208 10.51 -16.14 -6.39
CA THR A 208 11.70 -15.91 -7.22
C THR A 208 12.85 -15.47 -6.33
N VAL A 209 14.07 -15.65 -6.81
CA VAL A 209 15.27 -15.20 -6.12
C VAL A 209 16.15 -14.39 -7.06
N ARG A 210 16.75 -13.33 -6.52
CA ARG A 210 17.66 -12.42 -7.19
C ARG A 210 19.00 -12.33 -6.46
N THR A 211 20.07 -12.47 -7.21
CA THR A 211 21.45 -12.17 -6.76
C THR A 211 21.99 -10.92 -7.47
N ALA A 212 23.24 -10.53 -7.25
CA ALA A 212 23.84 -9.40 -7.95
C ALA A 212 23.84 -9.60 -9.48
N GLN A 213 23.98 -10.83 -9.96
CA GLN A 213 24.06 -11.14 -11.39
C GLN A 213 22.84 -11.87 -11.93
N PHE A 214 22.30 -12.84 -11.18
CA PHE A 214 21.28 -13.75 -11.70
C PHE A 214 19.92 -13.55 -11.06
N ARG A 215 18.88 -13.85 -11.84
CA ARG A 215 17.53 -14.07 -11.36
C ARG A 215 17.03 -15.43 -11.78
N LEU A 216 16.53 -16.22 -10.84
CA LEU A 216 15.77 -17.43 -11.10
C LEU A 216 14.27 -17.05 -11.02
N ASP A 217 13.53 -17.27 -12.12
CA ASP A 217 12.11 -16.99 -12.17
C ASP A 217 11.24 -18.08 -11.52
N GLU A 218 9.93 -17.84 -11.43
CA GLU A 218 8.96 -18.77 -10.83
C GLU A 218 8.86 -20.13 -11.54
N ARG A 219 9.35 -20.21 -12.79
CA ARG A 219 9.34 -21.43 -13.62
C ARG A 219 10.68 -22.14 -13.63
N GLY A 220 11.65 -21.61 -12.91
CA GLY A 220 13.01 -22.17 -12.82
C GLY A 220 13.91 -21.82 -14.00
N ALA A 221 13.58 -20.83 -14.82
CA ALA A 221 14.46 -20.25 -15.81
C ALA A 221 15.43 -19.26 -15.14
N LEU A 222 16.71 -19.31 -15.55
CA LEU A 222 17.77 -18.45 -15.04
C LEU A 222 18.10 -17.37 -16.06
N PHE A 223 18.25 -16.13 -15.59
CA PHE A 223 18.58 -14.97 -16.43
C PHE A 223 19.79 -14.23 -15.85
N ASP A 224 20.75 -13.82 -16.69
CA ASP A 224 21.84 -12.91 -16.32
C ASP A 224 21.35 -11.45 -16.39
N ILE A 225 20.90 -10.92 -15.27
CA ILE A 225 20.26 -9.59 -15.20
C ILE A 225 21.25 -8.45 -15.46
N ARG A 226 22.54 -8.65 -15.35
CA ARG A 226 23.54 -7.64 -15.70
C ARG A 226 23.59 -7.40 -17.21
N LYS A 227 23.34 -8.45 -18.00
CA LYS A 227 23.38 -8.43 -19.46
C LYS A 227 21.99 -8.35 -20.09
N ASP A 228 21.02 -8.97 -19.44
CA ASP A 228 19.65 -9.16 -19.94
C ASP A 228 18.61 -8.78 -18.88
N ARG A 229 18.42 -7.47 -18.65
CA ARG A 229 17.36 -6.96 -17.78
C ARG A 229 15.95 -7.33 -18.25
N GLY A 230 15.82 -7.58 -19.55
CA GLY A 230 14.56 -7.99 -20.18
C GLY A 230 14.17 -9.43 -19.89
N GLN A 231 15.08 -10.24 -19.36
CA GLN A 231 14.84 -11.68 -19.13
C GLN A 231 14.39 -12.38 -20.43
N HIS A 232 15.16 -12.20 -21.52
CA HIS A 232 14.87 -12.81 -22.81
C HIS A 232 15.51 -14.19 -22.92
N ASP A 233 16.77 -14.32 -22.44
CA ASP A 233 17.60 -15.50 -22.67
C ASP A 233 17.73 -16.35 -21.41
N ASN A 234 17.18 -17.55 -21.44
CA ASN A 234 17.31 -18.51 -20.35
C ASN A 234 18.69 -19.19 -20.39
N VAL A 235 19.58 -18.79 -19.48
CA VAL A 235 20.95 -19.30 -19.37
C VAL A 235 21.11 -20.45 -18.36
N ALA A 236 20.03 -21.12 -17.96
CA ALA A 236 20.05 -22.18 -16.95
C ALA A 236 20.97 -23.35 -17.34
N LYS A 237 21.09 -23.66 -18.62
CA LYS A 237 21.94 -24.74 -19.14
C LYS A 237 23.44 -24.36 -19.10
N ASP A 238 23.74 -23.07 -19.26
CA ASP A 238 25.11 -22.56 -19.27
C ASP A 238 25.67 -22.37 -17.85
N HIS A 239 24.76 -22.29 -16.85
CA HIS A 239 25.09 -22.12 -15.43
C HIS A 239 24.38 -23.16 -14.55
N PRO A 240 24.64 -24.49 -14.73
CA PRO A 240 23.89 -25.56 -14.06
C PRO A 240 24.03 -25.51 -12.52
N ASP A 241 25.24 -25.18 -12.01
CA ASP A 241 25.46 -25.12 -10.56
C ASP A 241 24.73 -23.95 -9.90
N VAL A 242 24.76 -22.77 -10.54
CA VAL A 242 23.99 -21.60 -10.07
C VAL A 242 22.50 -21.93 -10.08
N THR A 243 22.03 -22.52 -11.17
CA THR A 243 20.62 -22.92 -11.31
C THR A 243 20.17 -23.88 -10.22
N ARG A 244 20.99 -24.90 -9.93
CA ARG A 244 20.69 -25.87 -8.87
C ARG A 244 20.66 -25.18 -7.51
N ARG A 245 21.70 -24.43 -7.14
CA ARG A 245 21.78 -23.68 -5.87
C ARG A 245 20.56 -22.77 -5.66
N LEU A 246 20.21 -21.98 -6.66
CA LEU A 246 19.08 -21.05 -6.54
C LEU A 246 17.72 -21.75 -6.49
N ARG A 247 17.56 -22.91 -7.14
CA ARG A 247 16.36 -23.74 -7.01
C ARG A 247 16.21 -24.32 -5.60
N GLU A 248 17.30 -24.81 -5.03
CA GLU A 248 17.35 -25.30 -3.66
C GLU A 248 17.00 -24.18 -2.67
N ALA A 249 17.58 -23.01 -2.85
CA ALA A 249 17.28 -21.82 -2.03
C ALA A 249 15.81 -21.39 -2.13
N VAL A 250 15.22 -21.38 -3.34
CA VAL A 250 13.77 -21.09 -3.53
C VAL A 250 12.91 -22.15 -2.85
N ALA A 251 13.30 -23.42 -2.91
CA ALA A 251 12.53 -24.50 -2.27
C ALA A 251 12.56 -24.35 -0.73
N ALA A 252 13.71 -24.04 -0.15
CA ALA A 252 13.87 -23.79 1.29
C ALA A 252 13.03 -22.57 1.74
N HIS A 253 13.18 -21.45 1.05
CA HIS A 253 12.42 -20.23 1.37
C HIS A 253 10.90 -20.44 1.22
N ARG A 254 10.46 -21.24 0.23
CA ARG A 254 9.04 -21.57 0.07
C ARG A 254 8.50 -22.40 1.21
N ALA A 255 9.28 -23.35 1.75
CA ALA A 255 8.91 -24.16 2.90
C ALA A 255 8.77 -23.30 4.16
N GLU A 256 9.74 -22.43 4.43
CA GLU A 256 9.70 -21.47 5.53
C GLU A 256 8.52 -20.50 5.40
N ALA A 257 8.34 -19.88 4.23
CA ALA A 257 7.21 -18.99 4.00
C ALA A 257 5.86 -19.70 4.16
N ALA A 258 5.74 -20.97 3.75
CA ALA A 258 4.51 -21.74 3.91
C ALA A 258 4.18 -21.97 5.39
N GLU A 259 5.16 -22.24 6.23
CA GLU A 259 4.99 -22.36 7.67
C GLU A 259 4.44 -21.06 8.29
N HIS A 260 5.07 -19.93 7.97
CA HIS A 260 4.61 -18.62 8.43
C HIS A 260 3.23 -18.22 7.90
N PHE A 261 2.93 -18.50 6.64
CA PHE A 261 1.60 -18.24 6.07
C PHE A 261 0.52 -19.11 6.70
N ASN A 262 0.79 -20.39 6.94
CA ASN A 262 -0.15 -21.29 7.59
C ASN A 262 -0.39 -20.90 9.06
N ALA A 263 0.65 -20.49 9.79
CA ALA A 263 0.54 -20.01 11.16
C ALA A 263 -0.29 -18.70 11.29
N ASN A 264 -0.42 -17.94 10.21
CA ASN A 264 -1.13 -16.68 10.18
C ASN A 264 -2.36 -16.67 9.23
N ALA A 265 -2.79 -17.83 8.74
CA ALA A 265 -3.89 -17.94 7.78
C ALA A 265 -5.21 -17.39 8.34
N ASP A 266 -5.44 -17.58 9.64
CA ASP A 266 -6.64 -17.16 10.36
C ASP A 266 -6.34 -15.98 11.31
N ARG A 267 -5.45 -15.07 10.90
CA ARG A 267 -5.09 -13.92 11.74
C ARG A 267 -6.28 -12.97 11.86
N PRO A 268 -6.77 -12.74 13.09
CA PRO A 268 -7.89 -11.84 13.33
C PRO A 268 -7.46 -10.38 13.22
N PHE A 269 -8.44 -9.49 13.13
CA PHE A 269 -8.21 -8.07 13.36
C PHE A 269 -7.88 -7.81 14.83
N THR A 270 -6.82 -7.05 15.08
CA THR A 270 -6.44 -6.69 16.45
C THR A 270 -7.21 -5.46 16.92
N VAL A 271 -7.83 -5.55 18.10
CA VAL A 271 -8.61 -4.49 18.75
C VAL A 271 -8.00 -4.17 20.10
N GLY A 272 -7.90 -2.89 20.48
CA GLY A 272 -7.41 -2.48 21.79
C GLY A 272 -5.88 -2.55 21.97
N TYR A 273 -5.13 -2.64 20.89
CA TYR A 273 -3.68 -2.44 20.84
C TYR A 273 -3.32 -0.99 20.50
N ALA A 274 -4.26 -0.26 19.94
CA ALA A 274 -4.22 1.18 19.72
C ALA A 274 -5.52 1.79 20.25
N GLU A 275 -5.54 3.11 20.44
CA GLU A 275 -6.71 3.86 20.87
C GLU A 275 -7.92 3.64 19.95
N SER A 276 -7.67 3.58 18.65
CA SER A 276 -8.70 3.38 17.63
C SER A 276 -8.36 2.22 16.71
N THR A 277 -9.38 1.42 16.39
CA THR A 277 -9.30 0.33 15.40
C THR A 277 -10.36 0.54 14.34
N THR A 278 -9.95 0.57 13.07
CA THR A 278 -10.86 0.58 11.92
C THR A 278 -10.96 -0.82 11.31
N LEU A 279 -12.18 -1.32 11.19
CA LEU A 279 -12.54 -2.57 10.53
C LEU A 279 -13.20 -2.23 9.18
N PRO A 280 -12.48 -2.25 8.05
CA PRO A 280 -13.08 -1.99 6.74
C PRO A 280 -14.13 -3.05 6.42
N ALA A 281 -15.29 -2.62 5.91
CA ALA A 281 -16.35 -3.57 5.54
C ALA A 281 -15.84 -4.59 4.50
N ARG A 282 -15.10 -4.12 3.51
CA ARG A 282 -14.53 -4.95 2.43
C ARG A 282 -13.67 -6.13 2.90
N ASP A 283 -13.09 -6.05 4.10
CA ASP A 283 -12.22 -7.06 4.67
C ASP A 283 -12.97 -7.99 5.65
N GLY A 284 -14.23 -7.68 5.95
CA GLY A 284 -15.18 -8.56 6.64
C GLY A 284 -15.72 -9.66 5.72
N VAL A 285 -16.36 -10.63 6.31
CA VAL A 285 -17.04 -11.73 5.61
C VAL A 285 -18.52 -11.38 5.47
N PRO A 286 -19.03 -11.17 4.24
CA PRO A 286 -20.44 -10.94 4.01
C PRO A 286 -21.23 -12.25 4.00
N HIS A 287 -22.41 -12.25 4.63
CA HIS A 287 -23.34 -13.37 4.65
C HIS A 287 -24.66 -12.96 4.01
N GLY A 288 -25.36 -13.92 3.41
CA GLY A 288 -26.64 -13.70 2.76
C GLY A 288 -26.54 -12.98 1.41
N THR A 289 -27.27 -11.90 1.23
CA THR A 289 -27.36 -11.18 -0.05
C THR A 289 -26.34 -10.06 -0.20
N ILE A 290 -25.58 -9.73 0.83
CA ILE A 290 -24.57 -8.68 0.86
C ILE A 290 -23.44 -8.98 -0.13
N ARG A 291 -22.98 -7.95 -0.83
CA ARG A 291 -21.86 -8.05 -1.78
C ARG A 291 -21.04 -6.78 -1.83
N ARG A 292 -19.80 -6.90 -2.31
CA ARG A 292 -18.96 -5.73 -2.56
C ARG A 292 -19.51 -4.87 -3.70
N SER A 293 -19.38 -3.56 -3.56
CA SER A 293 -19.78 -2.60 -4.58
C SER A 293 -18.99 -2.71 -5.88
N SER A 294 -17.75 -3.25 -5.81
CA SER A 294 -16.92 -3.45 -6.98
C SER A 294 -16.12 -4.76 -6.90
N LYS A 295 -15.65 -5.24 -8.04
CA LYS A 295 -14.80 -6.44 -8.14
C LYS A 295 -13.44 -6.24 -7.49
N ALA A 296 -12.86 -5.02 -7.56
CA ALA A 296 -11.62 -4.67 -6.91
C ALA A 296 -11.89 -4.35 -5.43
N PRO A 297 -11.13 -4.91 -4.47
CA PRO A 297 -11.42 -4.70 -3.05
C PRO A 297 -11.11 -3.28 -2.56
N ASN A 298 -10.14 -2.59 -3.18
CA ASN A 298 -9.73 -1.25 -2.77
C ASN A 298 -10.88 -0.26 -2.91
N ASN A 299 -11.15 0.53 -1.86
CA ASN A 299 -12.25 1.49 -1.77
C ASN A 299 -13.65 0.91 -1.99
N SER A 300 -13.81 -0.42 -2.02
CA SER A 300 -15.14 -1.02 -2.08
C SER A 300 -15.83 -0.92 -0.71
N PHE A 301 -17.14 -0.84 -0.77
CA PHE A 301 -18.03 -0.93 0.38
C PHE A 301 -18.97 -2.11 0.20
N PHE A 302 -19.64 -2.52 1.25
CA PHE A 302 -20.69 -3.53 1.15
C PHE A 302 -22.04 -2.88 0.88
N THR A 303 -22.78 -3.52 -0.01
CA THR A 303 -24.10 -3.09 -0.52
C THR A 303 -25.02 -4.29 -0.67
N ASN A 304 -26.24 -4.05 -1.13
CA ASN A 304 -27.24 -5.08 -1.40
C ASN A 304 -27.68 -5.86 -0.15
N TRP A 305 -27.82 -5.16 0.96
CA TRP A 305 -28.36 -5.69 2.21
C TRP A 305 -29.87 -5.68 2.13
N THR A 306 -30.48 -6.84 1.84
CA THR A 306 -31.93 -6.95 1.49
C THR A 306 -32.73 -7.86 2.41
N ARG A 307 -32.05 -8.54 3.36
CA ARG A 307 -32.68 -9.47 4.28
C ARG A 307 -32.28 -9.15 5.71
N ASP A 308 -33.15 -9.44 6.67
CA ASP A 308 -32.92 -9.25 8.09
C ASP A 308 -31.90 -10.25 8.68
N ASP A 309 -31.71 -11.42 8.02
CA ASP A 309 -30.68 -12.42 8.36
C ASP A 309 -29.31 -12.16 7.69
N ASP A 310 -29.20 -11.13 6.83
CA ASP A 310 -27.94 -10.69 6.27
C ASP A 310 -27.00 -10.16 7.37
N SER A 311 -25.71 -10.44 7.27
CA SER A 311 -24.72 -9.96 8.24
C SER A 311 -23.33 -9.79 7.65
N ILE A 312 -22.47 -9.03 8.36
CA ILE A 312 -21.03 -8.94 8.09
C ILE A 312 -20.32 -9.33 9.37
N THR A 313 -19.33 -10.23 9.26
CA THR A 313 -18.53 -10.67 10.40
C THR A 313 -17.06 -10.31 10.26
N TRP A 314 -16.40 -10.06 11.39
CA TRP A 314 -14.95 -9.91 11.51
C TRP A 314 -14.47 -10.74 12.70
N ASP A 315 -13.51 -11.63 12.46
CA ASP A 315 -12.79 -12.28 13.55
C ASP A 315 -11.81 -11.28 14.16
N ILE A 316 -11.88 -11.11 15.48
CA ILE A 316 -11.08 -10.13 16.20
C ILE A 316 -10.26 -10.81 17.31
N GLU A 317 -9.15 -10.19 17.67
CA GLU A 317 -8.38 -10.46 18.87
C GLU A 317 -8.29 -9.18 19.68
N VAL A 318 -8.92 -9.20 20.85
CA VAL A 318 -8.98 -8.05 21.75
C VAL A 318 -7.80 -8.12 22.72
N GLY A 319 -6.91 -7.11 22.65
CA GLY A 319 -5.73 -7.02 23.51
C GLY A 319 -6.04 -6.51 24.92
N LYS A 320 -7.04 -5.63 25.05
CA LYS A 320 -7.43 -5.01 26.33
C LYS A 320 -8.95 -5.11 26.52
N SER A 321 -9.40 -5.72 27.60
CA SER A 321 -10.82 -5.70 27.97
C SER A 321 -11.26 -4.29 28.32
N GLY A 322 -12.47 -3.89 27.92
CA GLY A 322 -12.98 -2.56 28.24
C GLY A 322 -14.22 -2.18 27.45
N GLN A 323 -14.54 -0.91 27.56
CA GLN A 323 -15.63 -0.27 26.79
C GLN A 323 -15.05 0.35 25.51
N TYR A 324 -15.72 0.10 24.40
CA TYR A 324 -15.36 0.62 23.10
C TYR A 324 -16.54 1.37 22.52
N ARG A 325 -16.34 2.62 22.12
CA ARG A 325 -17.34 3.36 21.34
C ARG A 325 -17.35 2.84 19.93
N ALA A 326 -18.49 2.35 19.46
CA ALA A 326 -18.68 1.76 18.17
C ALA A 326 -19.37 2.75 17.22
N THR A 327 -18.79 2.95 16.04
CA THR A 327 -19.32 3.82 14.98
C THR A 327 -19.29 3.06 13.66
N VAL A 328 -20.40 3.10 12.91
CA VAL A 328 -20.49 2.56 11.54
C VAL A 328 -20.49 3.71 10.53
N TYR A 329 -19.64 3.64 9.53
CA TYR A 329 -19.68 4.56 8.39
C TYR A 329 -20.58 4.01 7.30
N TYR A 330 -21.68 4.74 7.02
CA TYR A 330 -22.78 4.24 6.21
C TYR A 330 -23.33 5.26 5.21
N THR A 331 -24.13 4.75 4.25
CA THR A 331 -25.10 5.57 3.48
C THR A 331 -26.47 4.93 3.56
N CYS A 332 -27.52 5.74 3.49
CA CYS A 332 -28.91 5.30 3.57
C CYS A 332 -29.80 6.14 2.67
N SER A 333 -30.56 5.49 1.80
CA SER A 333 -31.58 6.16 0.97
C SER A 333 -32.80 6.58 1.78
N ARG A 334 -33.58 7.51 1.24
CA ARG A 334 -34.79 8.02 1.88
C ARG A 334 -35.79 6.91 2.27
N THR A 335 -35.92 5.89 1.46
CA THR A 335 -36.86 4.78 1.67
C THR A 335 -36.42 3.83 2.78
N ASN A 336 -35.18 3.90 3.22
CA ASN A 336 -34.59 2.94 4.17
C ASN A 336 -34.31 3.58 5.55
N VAL A 337 -34.65 4.86 5.72
CA VAL A 337 -34.59 5.56 7.03
C VAL A 337 -35.53 4.86 8.02
N GLY A 338 -35.08 4.68 9.24
CA GLY A 338 -35.75 3.89 10.28
C GLY A 338 -35.14 2.50 10.49
N ALA A 339 -34.23 2.06 9.62
CA ALA A 339 -33.52 0.81 9.81
C ALA A 339 -32.67 0.83 11.09
N THR A 340 -32.67 -0.26 11.86
CA THR A 340 -31.86 -0.40 13.06
C THR A 340 -30.59 -1.21 12.74
N VAL A 341 -29.43 -0.64 13.04
CA VAL A 341 -28.12 -1.24 12.84
C VAL A 341 -27.58 -1.71 14.19
N ARG A 342 -27.19 -2.98 14.29
CA ARG A 342 -26.66 -3.60 15.53
C ARG A 342 -25.28 -4.15 15.27
N LEU A 343 -24.36 -3.85 16.19
CA LEU A 343 -23.04 -4.50 16.28
C LEU A 343 -23.02 -5.36 17.56
N ALA A 344 -22.71 -6.64 17.40
CA ALA A 344 -22.65 -7.60 18.50
C ALA A 344 -21.30 -8.29 18.58
N ALA A 345 -20.84 -8.54 19.80
CA ALA A 345 -19.81 -9.50 20.17
C ALA A 345 -20.46 -10.64 20.94
N SER A 346 -19.69 -11.65 21.33
CA SER A 346 -20.22 -12.84 22.03
C SER A 346 -21.00 -12.52 23.32
N LYS A 347 -20.65 -11.43 24.04
CA LYS A 347 -21.22 -11.08 25.35
C LYS A 347 -21.88 -9.71 25.43
N SER A 348 -21.84 -8.92 24.40
CA SER A 348 -22.45 -7.59 24.39
C SER A 348 -22.89 -7.18 23.01
N SER A 349 -23.83 -6.26 22.93
CA SER A 349 -24.26 -5.64 21.70
C SER A 349 -24.65 -4.20 21.92
N THR A 350 -24.55 -3.41 20.84
CA THR A 350 -25.03 -2.03 20.80
C THR A 350 -25.72 -1.78 19.47
N GLU A 351 -26.70 -0.86 19.45
CA GLU A 351 -27.47 -0.59 18.25
C GLU A 351 -27.95 0.86 18.18
N ALA A 352 -28.18 1.33 16.97
CA ALA A 352 -28.78 2.63 16.72
C ALA A 352 -29.69 2.58 15.49
N THR A 353 -30.70 3.46 15.49
CA THR A 353 -31.60 3.63 14.36
C THR A 353 -31.09 4.73 13.44
N VAL A 354 -31.12 4.47 12.13
CA VAL A 354 -30.78 5.45 11.10
C VAL A 354 -31.95 6.46 11.02
N THR A 355 -31.70 7.69 11.44
CA THR A 355 -32.73 8.75 11.51
C THR A 355 -32.68 9.73 10.35
N GLU A 356 -31.63 9.69 9.54
CA GLU A 356 -31.44 10.68 8.47
C GLU A 356 -31.10 10.03 7.14
N VAL A 357 -31.55 10.68 6.07
CA VAL A 357 -31.14 10.35 4.71
C VAL A 357 -29.67 10.78 4.51
N PHE A 358 -28.86 9.87 4.01
CA PHE A 358 -27.54 10.19 3.51
C PHE A 358 -27.19 9.24 2.36
N ASP A 359 -27.51 9.65 1.16
CA ASP A 359 -27.32 8.86 -0.06
C ASP A 359 -26.63 9.73 -1.13
N PRO A 360 -25.36 10.10 -0.89
CA PRO A 360 -24.62 10.90 -1.85
C PRO A 360 -24.40 10.11 -3.14
N PRO A 361 -24.33 10.78 -4.29
CA PRO A 361 -23.95 10.15 -5.55
C PRO A 361 -22.52 9.60 -5.46
N LEU A 362 -22.21 8.69 -6.35
CA LEU A 362 -20.80 8.32 -6.59
C LEU A 362 -20.05 9.58 -7.00
N TRP A 363 -18.78 9.65 -6.59
CA TRP A 363 -17.93 10.77 -6.96
C TRP A 363 -17.87 10.94 -8.47
N ASP A 364 -17.90 12.19 -8.89
CA ASP A 364 -17.82 12.54 -10.30
C ASP A 364 -16.48 12.06 -10.88
N LYS A 365 -16.58 11.22 -11.91
CA LYS A 365 -15.43 10.68 -12.64
C LYS A 365 -15.07 11.49 -13.88
N SER A 366 -15.73 12.62 -14.14
CA SER A 366 -15.46 13.46 -15.32
C SER A 366 -14.02 13.96 -15.37
N LYS A 367 -13.34 14.05 -14.22
CA LYS A 367 -11.92 14.39 -14.12
C LYS A 367 -10.99 13.17 -14.15
N GLU A 368 -11.51 11.97 -14.25
CA GLU A 368 -10.69 10.77 -14.41
C GLU A 368 -10.19 10.69 -15.85
N ARG A 369 -8.87 10.61 -16.02
CA ARG A 369 -8.22 10.64 -17.35
C ARG A 369 -8.33 9.31 -18.11
N VAL A 370 -8.78 8.25 -17.43
CA VAL A 370 -8.96 6.93 -18.03
C VAL A 370 -10.33 6.39 -17.63
N ALA A 371 -11.21 6.22 -18.60
CA ALA A 371 -12.64 5.96 -18.39
C ALA A 371 -13.01 4.65 -17.68
N GLU A 372 -12.08 3.73 -17.46
CA GLU A 372 -12.35 2.38 -16.93
C GLU A 372 -11.88 2.19 -15.48
N SER A 373 -12.01 3.18 -14.63
CA SER A 373 -11.74 2.97 -13.20
C SER A 373 -12.81 2.05 -12.60
N HIS A 374 -12.36 0.94 -12.03
CA HIS A 374 -13.21 -0.04 -11.37
C HIS A 374 -13.62 0.37 -9.94
N TYR A 375 -13.33 1.60 -9.54
CA TYR A 375 -13.59 2.08 -8.18
C TYR A 375 -14.90 2.88 -8.14
N LEU A 376 -15.81 2.40 -7.31
CA LEU A 376 -17.02 3.14 -6.95
C LEU A 376 -16.75 3.83 -5.62
N VAL A 377 -16.58 5.15 -5.65
CA VAL A 377 -16.30 5.95 -4.45
C VAL A 377 -17.48 6.88 -4.20
N LYS A 378 -17.90 6.97 -2.95
CA LYS A 378 -18.89 7.95 -2.46
C LYS A 378 -18.54 8.35 -1.02
N ASP A 379 -19.14 9.41 -0.54
CA ASP A 379 -18.99 9.82 0.86
C ASP A 379 -19.83 8.90 1.77
N PHE A 380 -19.33 8.72 3.00
CA PHE A 380 -20.02 8.00 4.07
C PHE A 380 -20.07 8.89 5.31
N LYS A 381 -21.14 8.78 6.09
CA LYS A 381 -21.24 9.48 7.36
C LYS A 381 -21.23 8.50 8.54
N PRO A 382 -20.78 8.96 9.74
CA PRO A 382 -20.82 8.13 10.92
C PRO A 382 -22.25 7.96 11.46
N LEU A 383 -22.56 6.74 11.90
CA LEU A 383 -23.66 6.39 12.81
C LEU A 383 -23.05 5.88 14.09
N GLU A 384 -23.20 6.61 15.17
CA GLU A 384 -22.75 6.17 16.48
C GLU A 384 -23.72 5.12 17.02
N LEU A 385 -23.25 3.90 17.25
CA LEU A 385 -24.06 2.80 17.78
C LEU A 385 -24.12 2.82 19.30
N GLY A 386 -23.12 3.42 19.98
CA GLY A 386 -22.97 3.46 21.43
C GLY A 386 -21.79 2.63 21.92
N MET A 387 -21.88 2.18 23.17
CA MET A 387 -20.79 1.48 23.86
C MET A 387 -20.93 -0.03 23.70
N LEU A 388 -19.82 -0.69 23.36
CA LEU A 388 -19.68 -2.13 23.24
C LEU A 388 -18.64 -2.64 24.25
N THR A 389 -18.99 -3.59 25.09
CA THR A 389 -18.05 -4.21 26.03
C THR A 389 -17.33 -5.37 25.35
N LEU A 390 -16.00 -5.32 25.27
CA LEU A 390 -15.18 -6.40 24.74
C LEU A 390 -14.28 -6.98 25.84
N ASN A 391 -14.12 -8.30 25.83
CA ASN A 391 -13.18 -9.00 26.71
C ASN A 391 -11.90 -9.36 25.94
N ALA A 392 -10.76 -9.34 26.62
CA ALA A 392 -9.50 -9.78 26.02
C ALA A 392 -9.59 -11.22 25.50
N GLY A 393 -8.96 -11.46 24.35
CA GLY A 393 -8.95 -12.74 23.64
C GLY A 393 -9.70 -12.71 22.31
N ARG A 394 -9.89 -13.90 21.74
CA ARG A 394 -10.58 -14.10 20.46
C ARG A 394 -12.09 -13.92 20.59
N ASP A 395 -12.68 -13.21 19.64
CA ASP A 395 -14.13 -13.02 19.50
C ASP A 395 -14.48 -12.80 18.01
N THR A 396 -15.76 -12.76 17.71
CA THR A 396 -16.29 -12.41 16.40
C THR A 396 -17.24 -11.23 16.54
N LEU A 397 -16.97 -10.14 15.82
CA LEU A 397 -17.90 -9.05 15.68
C LEU A 397 -18.87 -9.34 14.54
N THR A 398 -20.16 -9.13 14.80
CA THR A 398 -21.24 -9.32 13.83
C THR A 398 -22.05 -8.04 13.69
N LEU A 399 -22.08 -7.48 12.49
CA LEU A 399 -22.94 -6.37 12.13
C LEU A 399 -24.20 -6.89 11.46
N THR A 400 -25.35 -6.51 11.98
CA THR A 400 -26.69 -6.91 11.48
C THR A 400 -27.61 -5.69 11.34
N VAL A 401 -28.70 -5.86 10.59
CA VAL A 401 -29.80 -4.90 10.51
C VAL A 401 -31.10 -5.63 10.89
N PRO A 402 -31.38 -5.80 12.19
CA PRO A 402 -32.52 -6.59 12.65
C PRO A 402 -33.89 -5.98 12.30
N MET A 403 -33.92 -4.71 11.91
CA MET A 403 -35.10 -4.07 11.39
C MET A 403 -34.79 -3.38 10.07
N LEU A 404 -35.26 -3.98 9.00
CA LEU A 404 -35.19 -3.44 7.65
C LEU A 404 -36.39 -2.51 7.40
N VAL A 405 -36.12 -1.42 6.68
CA VAL A 405 -37.16 -0.50 6.20
C VAL A 405 -36.99 -0.33 4.69
N GLY A 406 -38.06 -0.38 3.93
CA GLY A 406 -38.06 -0.13 2.49
C GLY A 406 -37.40 -1.24 1.62
N GLY A 407 -37.19 -2.44 2.18
CA GLY A 407 -36.66 -3.59 1.44
C GLY A 407 -35.19 -3.59 1.16
N ARG A 408 -34.45 -2.60 1.67
CA ARG A 408 -32.97 -2.51 1.63
C ARG A 408 -32.48 -1.80 2.87
N ALA A 409 -31.30 -2.13 3.38
CA ALA A 409 -30.78 -1.46 4.55
C ALA A 409 -29.86 -0.28 4.15
N ILE A 410 -28.59 -0.43 4.46
CA ILE A 410 -27.55 0.58 4.32
C ILE A 410 -26.43 0.04 3.45
N ASP A 411 -25.64 0.94 2.87
CA ASP A 411 -24.29 0.54 2.42
C ASP A 411 -23.30 0.82 3.55
N VAL A 412 -22.32 -0.06 3.74
CA VAL A 412 -21.35 0.00 4.84
C VAL A 412 -19.93 0.09 4.31
N TYR A 413 -19.20 1.10 4.80
CA TYR A 413 -17.81 1.31 4.45
C TYR A 413 -16.85 0.72 5.51
N SER A 414 -17.08 1.01 6.79
CA SER A 414 -16.26 0.53 7.89
C SER A 414 -16.99 0.57 9.23
N VAL A 415 -16.47 -0.19 10.18
CA VAL A 415 -16.75 -0.05 11.61
C VAL A 415 -15.52 0.52 12.28
N VAL A 416 -15.67 1.50 13.16
CA VAL A 416 -14.59 2.07 13.97
C VAL A 416 -14.90 1.82 15.44
N LEU A 417 -13.91 1.30 16.15
CA LEU A 417 -13.95 1.07 17.59
C LEU A 417 -12.90 1.96 18.26
N VAL A 418 -13.32 2.80 19.20
CA VAL A 418 -12.43 3.68 19.98
C VAL A 418 -12.47 3.23 21.44
N SER A 419 -11.32 2.85 21.99
CA SER A 419 -11.19 2.48 23.40
C SER A 419 -11.60 3.65 24.28
N GLN A 420 -12.41 3.38 25.30
CA GLN A 420 -12.66 4.33 26.38
C GLN A 420 -11.87 3.82 27.58
N GLU A 421 -11.02 4.66 28.14
CA GLU A 421 -10.16 4.30 29.28
C GLU A 421 -10.95 3.85 30.50
#